data_a46202d113f882ced5b7f57183bd803d
#
_entry.id   a46202d113f882ced5b7f57183bd803d
#
_cell.length_a   1.000
_cell.length_b   1.000
_cell.length_c   1.000
_cell.angle_alpha   90.00
_cell.angle_beta   90.00
_cell.angle_gamma   90.00
#
_symmetry.space_group_name_H-M   'P 1'
#
loop_
_entity.id
_entity.type
_entity.pdbx_description
1 polymer ?
#
loop_
_entity_poly.entity_id
_entity_poly.type
_entity_poly.pdbx_seq_one_letter_code
_entity_poly.pdbx_strand_id
1 'polypeptide(L)'
;MQFVYPDYELPTEYNKLIDTIDHITIKPAAQSDNAEVVVLTDWKGKQPELANGVTYIVRTSRSELEEYSDSISDLLKSGTRVVVVQTDIEAFTDADIPSYKALLEKLADGLCEDYQAGKSAQLSLLTDRIMLREMNNCNAGVNNVTLAPNGRFYLCPAFYYDSPNDDIGDLKRGLAIKNQHLLDLNHAPICRNCDAYHCKRCIWLNGQFTLDYNTPSHQQCVISHLERNASRLLQNKLEEKGIRLNPSYEIMEIDYLDPFNIVNKWK
;
A
#
# COMPACT_ATOMS: atom_id res chain seq x y z
N MET A 1 -3.62 10.95 14.57
CA MET A 1 -2.81 9.76 14.94
C MET A 1 -3.46 8.52 14.33
N GLN A 2 -2.75 7.42 14.10
CA GLN A 2 -3.33 6.13 13.72
C GLN A 2 -3.14 5.17 14.88
N PHE A 3 -4.20 4.50 15.28
CA PHE A 3 -4.18 3.49 16.34
C PHE A 3 -4.50 2.11 15.75
N VAL A 4 -3.52 1.22 15.80
CA VAL A 4 -3.65 -0.15 15.30
C VAL A 4 -4.01 -1.05 16.47
N TYR A 5 -5.22 -1.56 16.45
CA TYR A 5 -5.70 -2.48 17.49
C TYR A 5 -5.06 -3.87 17.30
N PRO A 6 -4.72 -4.54 18.41
CA PRO A 6 -4.25 -5.92 18.37
C PRO A 6 -5.42 -6.87 18.01
N ASP A 7 -5.08 -8.13 17.77
CA ASP A 7 -6.04 -9.21 17.51
C ASP A 7 -6.74 -9.76 18.77
N TYR A 8 -6.43 -9.21 19.94
CA TYR A 8 -7.09 -9.50 21.22
C TYR A 8 -7.81 -8.25 21.76
N GLU A 9 -8.81 -8.47 22.61
CA GLU A 9 -9.55 -7.37 23.22
C GLU A 9 -8.69 -6.57 24.20
N LEU A 10 -8.68 -5.25 24.04
CA LEU A 10 -8.05 -4.34 24.99
C LEU A 10 -8.92 -4.14 26.23
N PRO A 11 -8.31 -3.96 27.43
CA PRO A 11 -9.04 -3.56 28.62
C PRO A 11 -9.84 -2.26 28.40
N THR A 12 -11.03 -2.18 28.99
CA THR A 12 -11.94 -1.04 28.81
C THR A 12 -11.30 0.31 29.17
N GLU A 13 -10.40 0.33 30.16
CA GLU A 13 -9.70 1.55 30.56
C GLU A 13 -8.76 2.06 29.46
N TYR A 14 -8.14 1.14 28.70
CA TYR A 14 -7.28 1.52 27.56
C TYR A 14 -8.13 2.10 26.43
N ASN A 15 -9.26 1.49 26.11
CA ASN A 15 -10.16 2.03 25.08
C ASN A 15 -10.64 3.43 25.46
N LYS A 16 -11.05 3.67 26.71
CA LYS A 16 -11.42 5.01 27.18
C LYS A 16 -10.29 6.03 27.04
N LEU A 17 -9.04 5.62 27.28
CA LEU A 17 -7.89 6.52 27.13
C LEU A 17 -7.61 6.81 25.63
N ILE A 18 -7.69 5.81 24.78
CA ILE A 18 -7.52 5.96 23.32
C ILE A 18 -8.56 6.93 22.77
N ASP A 19 -9.82 6.81 23.21
CA ASP A 19 -10.94 7.65 22.76
C ASP A 19 -10.78 9.14 23.13
N THR A 20 -9.85 9.47 24.05
CA THR A 20 -9.53 10.88 24.38
C THR A 20 -8.59 11.53 23.35
N ILE A 21 -8.02 10.76 22.43
CA ILE A 21 -7.03 11.22 21.47
C ILE A 21 -7.69 11.20 20.09
N ASP A 22 -7.54 12.27 19.32
CA ASP A 22 -7.99 12.29 17.92
C ASP A 22 -7.14 11.32 17.08
N HIS A 23 -7.76 10.26 16.59
CA HIS A 23 -7.09 9.15 15.90
C HIS A 23 -8.01 8.47 14.89
N ILE A 24 -7.36 7.78 13.95
CA ILE A 24 -8.02 6.84 13.03
C ILE A 24 -7.89 5.43 13.60
N THR A 25 -9.01 4.73 13.69
CA THR A 25 -9.06 3.35 14.18
C THR A 25 -8.76 2.35 13.06
N ILE A 26 -7.71 1.54 13.28
CA ILE A 26 -7.33 0.43 12.39
C ILE A 26 -7.53 -0.86 13.19
N LYS A 27 -8.51 -1.67 12.80
CA LYS A 27 -8.90 -2.88 13.56
C LYS A 27 -8.81 -4.14 12.70
N PRO A 28 -8.50 -5.30 13.31
CA PRO A 28 -8.65 -6.59 12.64
C PRO A 28 -10.13 -6.89 12.37
N ALA A 29 -10.41 -7.72 11.36
CA ALA A 29 -11.77 -8.05 10.95
C ALA A 29 -12.66 -8.59 12.08
N ALA A 30 -12.09 -9.33 13.04
CA ALA A 30 -12.81 -9.85 14.20
C ALA A 30 -13.33 -8.76 15.16
N GLN A 31 -12.84 -7.54 15.05
CA GLN A 31 -13.17 -6.39 15.91
C GLN A 31 -13.59 -5.18 15.08
N SER A 32 -14.24 -5.39 13.94
CA SER A 32 -14.51 -4.36 12.95
C SER A 32 -15.56 -3.30 13.35
N ASP A 33 -16.27 -3.50 14.46
CA ASP A 33 -17.28 -2.56 14.94
C ASP A 33 -16.70 -1.15 15.11
N ASN A 34 -17.33 -0.16 14.49
CA ASN A 34 -16.92 1.25 14.49
C ASN A 34 -15.47 1.51 14.03
N ALA A 35 -14.91 0.63 13.20
CA ALA A 35 -13.60 0.83 12.60
C ALA A 35 -13.70 1.71 11.35
N GLU A 36 -12.76 2.63 11.17
CA GLU A 36 -12.59 3.39 9.92
C GLU A 36 -11.77 2.58 8.91
N VAL A 37 -10.87 1.74 9.42
CA VAL A 37 -10.02 0.86 8.61
C VAL A 37 -10.08 -0.54 9.17
N VAL A 38 -10.39 -1.53 8.32
CA VAL A 38 -10.47 -2.95 8.66
C VAL A 38 -9.37 -3.72 7.95
N VAL A 39 -8.56 -4.46 8.72
CA VAL A 39 -7.48 -5.29 8.19
C VAL A 39 -7.96 -6.72 8.04
N LEU A 40 -7.89 -7.22 6.81
CA LEU A 40 -8.18 -8.61 6.44
C LEU A 40 -6.84 -9.35 6.33
N THR A 41 -6.48 -10.08 7.38
CA THR A 41 -5.33 -10.98 7.40
C THR A 41 -5.82 -12.40 7.04
N ASP A 42 -4.98 -13.19 6.37
CA ASP A 42 -5.34 -14.55 5.90
C ASP A 42 -6.64 -14.55 5.05
N TRP A 43 -6.77 -13.51 4.24
CA TRP A 43 -7.91 -13.34 3.37
C TRP A 43 -7.91 -14.40 2.26
N LYS A 44 -8.92 -15.26 2.28
CA LYS A 44 -9.11 -16.33 1.28
C LYS A 44 -10.42 -16.12 0.52
N GLY A 45 -10.64 -14.90 0.04
CA GLY A 45 -11.90 -14.55 -0.61
C GLY A 45 -13.11 -14.56 0.32
N LYS A 46 -12.92 -14.78 1.62
CA LYS A 46 -14.01 -14.73 2.59
C LYS A 46 -14.39 -13.27 2.82
N GLN A 47 -15.67 -12.98 2.58
CA GLN A 47 -16.20 -11.67 2.93
C GLN A 47 -16.50 -11.66 4.43
N PRO A 48 -15.95 -10.70 5.19
CA PRO A 48 -16.54 -10.35 6.48
C PRO A 48 -17.95 -9.77 6.24
N GLU A 49 -18.75 -9.62 7.29
CA GLU A 49 -19.92 -8.76 7.21
C GLU A 49 -19.45 -7.36 6.79
N LEU A 50 -19.80 -6.97 5.55
CA LEU A 50 -19.22 -5.78 4.93
C LEU A 50 -19.84 -4.55 5.57
N ALA A 51 -19.01 -3.76 6.26
CA ALA A 51 -19.40 -2.44 6.73
C ALA A 51 -19.31 -1.44 5.56
N ASN A 52 -20.36 -0.63 5.39
CA ASN A 52 -20.36 0.43 4.40
C ASN A 52 -19.47 1.60 4.84
N GLY A 53 -18.75 2.17 3.89
CA GLY A 53 -17.99 3.41 4.14
C GLY A 53 -16.62 3.23 4.78
N VAL A 54 -16.15 2.00 5.00
CA VAL A 54 -14.83 1.71 5.58
C VAL A 54 -13.75 1.51 4.50
N THR A 55 -12.49 1.68 4.91
CA THR A 55 -11.34 1.26 4.12
C THR A 55 -10.94 -0.16 4.50
N TYR A 56 -10.88 -1.07 3.52
CA TYR A 56 -10.35 -2.41 3.73
C TYR A 56 -8.87 -2.48 3.38
N ILE A 57 -8.04 -3.06 4.26
CA ILE A 57 -6.67 -3.44 3.96
C ILE A 57 -6.63 -4.96 3.82
N VAL A 58 -6.45 -5.45 2.61
CA VAL A 58 -6.35 -6.86 2.29
C VAL A 58 -4.88 -7.26 2.25
N ARG A 59 -4.46 -8.10 3.18
CA ARG A 59 -3.12 -8.70 3.17
C ARG A 59 -3.22 -10.08 2.52
N THR A 60 -2.51 -10.27 1.42
CA THR A 60 -2.67 -11.46 0.58
C THR A 60 -1.38 -11.76 -0.17
N SER A 61 -1.18 -13.01 -0.55
CA SER A 61 -0.16 -13.38 -1.54
C SER A 61 -0.65 -13.07 -2.95
N ARG A 62 0.27 -13.03 -3.91
CA ARG A 62 -0.09 -12.85 -5.32
C ARG A 62 -1.03 -13.96 -5.82
N SER A 63 -0.73 -15.20 -5.50
CA SER A 63 -1.55 -16.33 -5.93
C SER A 63 -2.98 -16.28 -5.37
N GLU A 64 -3.14 -15.87 -4.11
CA GLU A 64 -4.46 -15.66 -3.50
C GLU A 64 -5.18 -14.47 -4.15
N LEU A 65 -4.46 -13.39 -4.46
CA LEU A 65 -5.04 -12.24 -5.15
C LEU A 65 -5.56 -12.61 -6.55
N GLU A 66 -4.84 -13.46 -7.29
CA GLU A 66 -5.30 -13.99 -8.58
C GLU A 66 -6.53 -14.89 -8.41
N GLU A 67 -6.49 -15.82 -7.46
CA GLU A 67 -7.57 -16.77 -7.18
C GLU A 67 -8.85 -16.09 -6.73
N TYR A 68 -8.74 -15.08 -5.84
CA TYR A 68 -9.87 -14.39 -5.21
C TYR A 68 -10.15 -13.00 -5.78
N SER A 69 -9.71 -12.70 -6.99
CA SER A 69 -9.87 -11.36 -7.60
C SER A 69 -11.34 -10.90 -7.68
N ASP A 70 -12.29 -11.81 -7.85
CA ASP A 70 -13.72 -11.47 -7.85
C ASP A 70 -14.21 -10.98 -6.48
N SER A 71 -13.63 -11.50 -5.39
CA SER A 71 -13.97 -11.05 -4.04
C SER A 71 -13.43 -9.63 -3.75
N ILE A 72 -12.36 -9.18 -4.41
CA ILE A 72 -11.93 -7.76 -4.38
C ILE A 72 -13.04 -6.87 -4.96
N SER A 73 -13.64 -7.27 -6.07
CA SER A 73 -14.74 -6.53 -6.69
C SER A 73 -15.96 -6.46 -5.75
N ASP A 74 -16.22 -7.51 -4.98
CA ASP A 74 -17.31 -7.49 -3.99
C ASP A 74 -16.99 -6.54 -2.80
N LEU A 75 -15.75 -6.51 -2.33
CA LEU A 75 -15.31 -5.53 -1.31
C LEU A 75 -15.49 -4.09 -1.81
N LEU A 76 -15.21 -3.83 -3.10
CA LEU A 76 -15.37 -2.51 -3.71
C LEU A 76 -16.84 -2.06 -3.84
N LYS A 77 -17.80 -3.00 -3.81
CA LYS A 77 -19.24 -2.67 -3.86
C LYS A 77 -19.75 -2.04 -2.55
N SER A 78 -19.12 -2.34 -1.43
CA SER A 78 -19.52 -1.90 -0.09
C SER A 78 -18.50 -0.96 0.56
N GLY A 79 -17.22 -1.20 0.38
CA GLY A 79 -16.16 -0.32 0.88
C GLY A 79 -15.98 0.92 0.02
N THR A 80 -15.51 1.99 0.61
CA THR A 80 -15.09 3.20 -0.13
C THR A 80 -13.73 3.00 -0.78
N ARG A 81 -12.88 2.16 -0.17
CA ARG A 81 -11.52 1.92 -0.61
C ARG A 81 -11.04 0.53 -0.22
N VAL A 82 -10.35 -0.12 -1.14
CA VAL A 82 -9.61 -1.37 -0.89
C VAL A 82 -8.13 -1.11 -1.12
N VAL A 83 -7.32 -1.37 -0.08
CA VAL A 83 -5.86 -1.32 -0.14
C VAL A 83 -5.33 -2.74 -0.15
N VAL A 84 -4.66 -3.14 -1.21
CA VAL A 84 -4.02 -4.46 -1.30
C VAL A 84 -2.58 -4.36 -0.84
N VAL A 85 -2.20 -5.24 0.09
CA VAL A 85 -0.83 -5.40 0.59
C VAL A 85 -0.37 -6.80 0.23
N GLN A 86 0.45 -6.90 -0.81
CA GLN A 86 1.06 -8.15 -1.21
C GLN A 86 2.16 -8.53 -0.21
N THR A 87 2.12 -9.78 0.28
CA THR A 87 3.02 -10.27 1.34
C THR A 87 4.23 -11.02 0.80
N ASP A 88 4.22 -11.33 -0.50
CA ASP A 88 5.20 -12.18 -1.18
C ASP A 88 5.90 -11.49 -2.38
N ILE A 89 6.05 -10.17 -2.31
CA ILE A 89 6.64 -9.36 -3.40
C ILE A 89 7.97 -9.94 -3.89
N GLU A 90 8.82 -10.40 -2.98
CA GLU A 90 10.15 -10.90 -3.32
C GLU A 90 10.15 -12.29 -4.01
N ALA A 91 9.04 -13.00 -3.94
CA ALA A 91 8.84 -14.23 -4.69
C ALA A 91 8.43 -14.00 -6.16
N PHE A 92 8.16 -12.74 -6.55
CA PHE A 92 7.76 -12.40 -7.91
C PHE A 92 8.90 -12.60 -8.90
N THR A 93 8.59 -13.19 -10.05
CA THR A 93 9.54 -13.46 -11.13
C THR A 93 9.05 -12.92 -12.46
N ASP A 94 9.92 -12.86 -13.46
CA ASP A 94 9.54 -12.44 -14.82
C ASP A 94 8.46 -13.37 -15.43
N ALA A 95 8.38 -14.64 -15.00
CA ALA A 95 7.34 -15.58 -15.44
C ALA A 95 5.94 -15.18 -14.94
N ASP A 96 5.86 -14.41 -13.88
CA ASP A 96 4.60 -13.97 -13.27
C ASP A 96 4.03 -12.70 -13.93
N ILE A 97 4.83 -12.00 -14.74
CA ILE A 97 4.41 -10.74 -15.39
C ILE A 97 3.13 -10.90 -16.21
N PRO A 98 2.98 -11.92 -17.09
CA PRO A 98 1.78 -12.05 -17.90
C PRO A 98 0.51 -12.26 -17.08
N SER A 99 0.55 -13.13 -16.07
CA SER A 99 -0.62 -13.39 -15.21
C SER A 99 -1.01 -12.18 -14.38
N TYR A 100 0.00 -11.49 -13.81
CA TYR A 100 -0.25 -10.29 -13.02
C TYR A 100 -0.81 -9.13 -13.87
N LYS A 101 -0.33 -8.95 -15.11
CA LYS A 101 -0.93 -8.01 -16.07
C LYS A 101 -2.39 -8.34 -16.35
N ALA A 102 -2.70 -9.60 -16.65
CA ALA A 102 -4.07 -10.03 -16.91
C ALA A 102 -5.00 -9.80 -15.71
N LEU A 103 -4.51 -10.04 -14.48
CA LEU A 103 -5.21 -9.71 -13.25
C LEU A 103 -5.52 -8.21 -13.15
N LEU A 104 -4.51 -7.36 -13.34
CA LEU A 104 -4.67 -5.90 -13.25
C LEU A 104 -5.63 -5.38 -14.34
N GLU A 105 -5.59 -5.93 -15.55
CA GLU A 105 -6.52 -5.60 -16.64
C GLU A 105 -7.96 -5.98 -16.28
N LYS A 106 -8.17 -7.19 -15.72
CA LYS A 106 -9.50 -7.63 -15.23
C LYS A 106 -10.04 -6.69 -14.16
N LEU A 107 -9.21 -6.31 -13.19
CA LEU A 107 -9.62 -5.38 -12.13
C LEU A 107 -9.91 -3.96 -12.68
N ALA A 108 -9.15 -3.53 -13.68
CA ALA A 108 -9.39 -2.25 -14.36
C ALA A 108 -10.72 -2.25 -15.14
N ASP A 109 -11.07 -3.36 -15.78
CA ASP A 109 -12.35 -3.50 -16.47
C ASP A 109 -13.52 -3.44 -15.49
N GLY A 110 -13.47 -4.17 -14.38
CA GLY A 110 -14.48 -4.12 -13.34
C GLY A 110 -14.66 -2.73 -12.72
N LEU A 111 -13.55 -2.02 -12.45
CA LEU A 111 -13.62 -0.64 -11.98
C LEU A 111 -14.21 0.29 -13.04
N CYS A 112 -13.87 0.13 -14.31
CA CYS A 112 -14.45 0.92 -15.38
C CYS A 112 -15.97 0.76 -15.46
N GLU A 113 -16.50 -0.45 -15.30
CA GLU A 113 -17.94 -0.73 -15.22
C GLU A 113 -18.58 -0.06 -13.98
N ASP A 114 -17.94 -0.16 -12.82
CA ASP A 114 -18.41 0.46 -11.59
C ASP A 114 -18.49 1.99 -11.70
N TYR A 115 -17.47 2.64 -12.27
CA TYR A 115 -17.50 4.09 -12.51
C TYR A 115 -18.57 4.51 -13.53
N GLN A 116 -18.81 3.69 -14.58
CA GLN A 116 -19.93 3.93 -15.51
C GLN A 116 -21.29 3.80 -14.82
N ALA A 117 -21.41 2.94 -13.82
CA ALA A 117 -22.61 2.82 -13.00
C ALA A 117 -22.75 3.91 -11.92
N GLY A 118 -21.84 4.91 -11.90
CA GLY A 118 -21.87 6.03 -10.96
C GLY A 118 -21.29 5.72 -9.57
N LYS A 119 -20.59 4.61 -9.42
CA LYS A 119 -19.86 4.28 -8.18
C LYS A 119 -18.51 5.00 -8.16
N SER A 120 -17.92 5.14 -6.97
CA SER A 120 -16.66 5.88 -6.75
C SER A 120 -15.64 5.09 -5.92
N ALA A 121 -15.71 3.76 -5.92
CA ALA A 121 -14.79 2.92 -5.16
C ALA A 121 -13.32 3.08 -5.60
N GLN A 122 -12.39 2.98 -4.68
CA GLN A 122 -10.96 3.12 -4.91
C GLN A 122 -10.24 1.79 -4.65
N LEU A 123 -9.36 1.40 -5.57
CA LEU A 123 -8.46 0.25 -5.43
C LEU A 123 -7.01 0.74 -5.49
N SER A 124 -6.21 0.49 -4.45
CA SER A 124 -4.85 1.02 -4.34
C SER A 124 -3.95 0.65 -5.53
N LEU A 125 -4.10 -0.56 -6.08
CA LEU A 125 -3.32 -1.06 -7.21
C LEU A 125 -3.52 -0.23 -8.51
N LEU A 126 -4.67 0.45 -8.65
CA LEU A 126 -5.07 1.10 -9.89
C LEU A 126 -5.38 2.59 -9.72
N THR A 127 -6.21 2.94 -8.72
CA THR A 127 -6.69 4.32 -8.60
C THR A 127 -5.72 5.26 -7.90
N ASP A 128 -4.85 4.75 -7.03
CA ASP A 128 -3.91 5.59 -6.28
C ASP A 128 -2.98 6.37 -7.21
N ARG A 129 -2.43 5.71 -8.25
CA ARG A 129 -1.55 6.39 -9.21
C ARG A 129 -2.26 7.52 -9.95
N ILE A 130 -3.53 7.34 -10.30
CA ILE A 130 -4.33 8.35 -11.00
C ILE A 130 -4.57 9.58 -10.11
N MET A 131 -4.72 9.37 -8.81
CA MET A 131 -5.07 10.41 -7.84
C MET A 131 -3.87 11.18 -7.28
N LEU A 132 -2.64 10.66 -7.45
CA LEU A 132 -1.43 11.22 -6.86
C LEU A 132 -0.69 12.15 -7.82
N ARG A 133 -0.15 13.24 -7.28
CA ARG A 133 0.67 14.25 -7.99
C ARG A 133 2.17 14.01 -7.81
N GLU A 134 2.52 13.31 -6.77
CA GLU A 134 3.90 13.03 -6.36
C GLU A 134 3.95 11.69 -5.64
N MET A 135 5.12 11.17 -5.42
CA MET A 135 5.28 9.89 -4.75
C MET A 135 4.74 9.92 -3.32
N ASN A 136 3.74 9.10 -3.07
CA ASN A 136 3.12 8.90 -1.76
C ASN A 136 3.85 7.79 -0.99
N ASN A 137 5.12 7.97 -0.69
CA ASN A 137 5.85 7.04 0.17
C ASN A 137 5.41 7.19 1.63
N CYS A 138 5.70 6.17 2.46
CA CYS A 138 5.25 6.17 3.85
C CYS A 138 6.00 7.15 4.74
N ASN A 139 7.13 7.72 4.30
CA ASN A 139 7.99 8.65 5.05
C ASN A 139 8.40 8.17 6.45
N ALA A 140 8.52 6.85 6.64
CA ALA A 140 8.95 6.26 7.89
C ALA A 140 10.34 6.79 8.31
N GLY A 141 10.46 7.23 9.55
CA GLY A 141 11.66 7.86 10.09
C GLY A 141 11.86 9.34 9.69
N VAL A 142 11.07 9.87 8.74
CA VAL A 142 11.12 11.27 8.31
C VAL A 142 9.98 12.07 8.95
N ASN A 143 8.75 11.72 8.62
CA ASN A 143 7.53 12.41 9.08
C ASN A 143 6.73 11.61 10.11
N ASN A 144 7.04 10.35 10.28
CA ASN A 144 6.37 9.47 11.24
C ASN A 144 7.34 8.45 11.84
N VAL A 145 7.01 8.00 13.02
CA VAL A 145 7.69 6.92 13.75
C VAL A 145 6.64 6.08 14.46
N THR A 146 7.01 4.89 14.88
CA THR A 146 6.15 3.99 15.65
C THR A 146 6.59 3.96 17.10
N LEU A 147 5.68 4.24 18.03
CA LEU A 147 5.85 3.92 19.44
C LEU A 147 5.25 2.52 19.65
N ALA A 148 6.07 1.57 20.05
CA ALA A 148 5.66 0.19 20.29
C ALA A 148 5.24 -0.04 21.76
N PRO A 149 4.53 -1.14 22.08
CA PRO A 149 4.09 -1.46 23.43
C PRO A 149 5.21 -1.58 24.48
N ASN A 150 6.44 -1.86 24.02
CA ASN A 150 7.63 -1.91 24.90
C ASN A 150 8.17 -0.51 25.31
N GLY A 151 7.49 0.58 24.91
CA GLY A 151 7.88 1.97 25.22
C GLY A 151 9.04 2.50 24.41
N ARG A 152 9.44 1.79 23.34
CA ARG A 152 10.52 2.19 22.43
C ARG A 152 9.97 2.71 21.09
N PHE A 153 10.73 3.55 20.44
CA PHE A 153 10.43 4.06 19.12
C PHE A 153 11.14 3.26 18.02
N TYR A 154 10.44 3.08 16.91
CA TYR A 154 10.93 2.40 15.70
C TYR A 154 10.62 3.23 14.46
N LEU A 155 11.36 3.03 13.38
CA LEU A 155 11.09 3.70 12.10
C LEU A 155 9.67 3.39 11.59
N CYS A 156 9.26 2.12 11.67
CA CYS A 156 7.88 1.70 11.41
C CYS A 156 7.55 0.40 12.17
N PRO A 157 6.29 -0.06 12.19
CA PRO A 157 5.92 -1.29 12.91
C PRO A 157 6.72 -2.52 12.47
N ALA A 158 7.09 -2.63 11.18
CA ALA A 158 7.83 -3.78 10.68
C ALA A 158 9.18 -3.96 11.39
N PHE A 159 9.90 -2.88 11.69
CA PHE A 159 11.15 -2.94 12.46
C PHE A 159 10.93 -3.49 13.88
N TYR A 160 9.83 -3.14 14.53
CA TYR A 160 9.51 -3.68 15.85
C TYR A 160 9.27 -5.19 15.82
N TYR A 161 8.55 -5.69 14.80
CA TYR A 161 8.24 -7.12 14.68
C TYR A 161 9.45 -7.95 14.26
N ASP A 162 10.34 -7.38 13.44
CA ASP A 162 11.52 -8.06 12.91
C ASP A 162 12.67 -8.07 13.94
N SER A 163 13.00 -6.91 14.47
CA SER A 163 14.14 -6.70 15.36
C SER A 163 13.81 -5.77 16.53
N PRO A 164 13.15 -6.27 17.61
CA PRO A 164 12.75 -5.42 18.74
C PRO A 164 13.89 -4.70 19.46
N ASN A 165 15.14 -5.04 19.17
CA ASN A 165 16.33 -4.39 19.74
C ASN A 165 16.87 -3.22 18.89
N ASP A 166 16.37 -3.07 17.65
CA ASP A 166 16.80 -2.01 16.71
C ASP A 166 15.93 -0.76 16.88
N ASP A 167 15.75 -0.32 18.13
CA ASP A 167 15.00 0.89 18.45
C ASP A 167 15.76 2.16 18.03
N ILE A 168 15.01 3.22 17.79
CA ILE A 168 15.49 4.56 17.51
C ILE A 168 15.28 5.51 18.69
N GLY A 169 15.18 4.98 19.90
CA GLY A 169 14.97 5.71 21.13
C GLY A 169 13.80 5.23 21.96
N ASP A 170 13.52 5.94 23.03
CA ASP A 170 12.42 5.64 23.95
C ASP A 170 11.76 6.89 24.53
N LEU A 171 10.67 6.69 25.29
CA LEU A 171 9.92 7.79 25.92
C LEU A 171 10.74 8.64 26.90
N LYS A 172 11.86 8.13 27.44
CA LYS A 172 12.72 8.85 28.39
C LYS A 172 13.85 9.60 27.68
N ARG A 173 14.48 8.96 26.70
CA ARG A 173 15.64 9.51 25.96
C ARG A 173 15.24 10.32 24.74
N GLY A 174 14.00 10.15 24.26
CA GLY A 174 13.53 10.73 23.01
C GLY A 174 13.99 9.95 21.78
N LEU A 175 13.86 10.57 20.61
CA LEU A 175 14.22 9.98 19.31
C LEU A 175 15.74 10.17 19.05
N ALA A 176 16.36 9.13 18.51
CA ALA A 176 17.78 9.11 18.11
C ALA A 176 17.94 8.50 16.70
N ILE A 177 17.32 9.12 15.70
CA ILE A 177 17.39 8.66 14.31
C ILE A 177 18.74 9.08 13.73
N LYS A 178 19.60 8.12 13.44
CA LYS A 178 20.88 8.37 12.77
C LYS A 178 20.65 8.69 11.29
N ASN A 179 21.28 9.76 10.82
CA ASN A 179 21.25 10.14 9.40
C ASN A 179 19.81 10.21 8.82
N GLN A 180 18.89 10.79 9.57
CA GLN A 180 17.47 10.88 9.19
C GLN A 180 17.25 11.36 7.74
N HIS A 181 18.09 12.29 7.27
CA HIS A 181 18.03 12.82 5.92
C HIS A 181 18.20 11.73 4.83
N LEU A 182 18.92 10.65 5.12
CA LEU A 182 19.07 9.53 4.17
C LEU A 182 17.78 8.70 4.02
N LEU A 183 16.83 8.85 4.93
CA LEU A 183 15.52 8.20 4.81
C LEU A 183 14.56 8.97 3.89
N ASP A 184 14.87 10.24 3.60
CA ASP A 184 14.06 11.10 2.74
C ASP A 184 14.11 10.65 1.27
N LEU A 185 12.98 10.79 0.56
CA LEU A 185 12.85 10.47 -0.86
C LEU A 185 13.88 11.19 -1.73
N ASN A 186 14.24 12.43 -1.38
CA ASN A 186 15.20 13.23 -2.15
C ASN A 186 16.60 12.61 -2.19
N HIS A 187 16.92 11.76 -1.22
CA HIS A 187 18.17 11.00 -1.15
C HIS A 187 18.09 9.60 -1.77
N ALA A 188 16.92 9.21 -2.32
CA ALA A 188 16.74 7.95 -3.03
C ALA A 188 17.02 8.13 -4.53
N PRO A 189 18.18 7.75 -5.07
CA PRO A 189 18.65 8.17 -6.40
C PRO A 189 17.73 7.71 -7.54
N ILE A 190 17.06 6.58 -7.37
CA ILE A 190 16.12 6.01 -8.34
C ILE A 190 14.71 6.54 -8.10
N CYS A 191 14.23 6.39 -6.86
CA CYS A 191 12.83 6.64 -6.51
C CYS A 191 12.43 8.11 -6.63
N ARG A 192 13.35 9.06 -6.38
CA ARG A 192 13.06 10.51 -6.44
C ARG A 192 12.56 10.98 -7.81
N ASN A 193 12.91 10.27 -8.88
CA ASN A 193 12.52 10.60 -10.25
C ASN A 193 11.50 9.59 -10.83
N CYS A 194 11.06 8.62 -10.04
CA CYS A 194 10.12 7.60 -10.47
C CYS A 194 8.70 8.14 -10.47
N ASP A 195 7.91 7.81 -11.48
CA ASP A 195 6.51 8.22 -11.60
C ASP A 195 5.50 7.17 -11.10
N ALA A 196 5.95 6.04 -10.56
CA ALA A 196 5.09 5.08 -9.87
C ALA A 196 4.69 5.62 -8.47
N TYR A 197 3.92 6.72 -8.44
CA TYR A 197 3.64 7.51 -7.24
C TYR A 197 2.90 6.77 -6.13
N HIS A 198 2.20 5.70 -6.45
CA HIS A 198 1.51 4.83 -5.49
C HIS A 198 2.48 3.89 -4.74
N CYS A 199 3.71 3.69 -5.24
CA CYS A 199 4.72 2.88 -4.58
C CYS A 199 5.08 3.47 -3.21
N LYS A 200 5.07 2.64 -2.18
CA LYS A 200 5.36 3.08 -0.81
C LYS A 200 6.85 3.21 -0.51
N ARG A 201 7.73 2.78 -1.42
CA ARG A 201 9.19 2.78 -1.20
C ARG A 201 9.51 2.28 0.23
N CYS A 202 9.14 1.03 0.51
CA CYS A 202 9.22 0.48 1.85
C CYS A 202 10.68 0.33 2.30
N ILE A 203 11.13 1.21 3.19
CA ILE A 203 12.52 1.22 3.70
C ILE A 203 12.86 -0.06 4.48
N TRP A 204 11.90 -0.67 5.17
CA TRP A 204 12.11 -1.95 5.82
C TRP A 204 12.37 -3.04 4.78
N LEU A 205 11.51 -3.16 3.76
CA LEU A 205 11.66 -4.14 2.69
C LEU A 205 12.99 -3.94 1.95
N ASN A 206 13.33 -2.69 1.61
CA ASN A 206 14.61 -2.39 0.99
C ASN A 206 15.78 -2.86 1.86
N GLY A 207 15.76 -2.54 3.16
CA GLY A 207 16.80 -2.97 4.10
C GLY A 207 16.97 -4.50 4.17
N GLN A 208 15.87 -5.27 4.06
CA GLN A 208 15.91 -6.73 4.08
C GLN A 208 16.53 -7.33 2.81
N PHE A 209 16.21 -6.77 1.63
CA PHE A 209 16.56 -7.40 0.36
C PHE A 209 17.76 -6.77 -0.35
N THR A 210 17.98 -5.48 -0.18
CA THR A 210 19.08 -4.75 -0.84
C THR A 210 20.16 -4.25 0.14
N LEU A 211 19.92 -4.40 1.44
CA LEU A 211 20.75 -3.88 2.52
C LEU A 211 20.92 -2.36 2.51
N ASP A 212 20.06 -1.66 1.76
CA ASP A 212 20.05 -0.19 1.65
C ASP A 212 18.62 0.33 1.66
N TYR A 213 18.30 1.21 2.59
CA TYR A 213 16.95 1.77 2.75
C TYR A 213 16.46 2.57 1.54
N ASN A 214 17.34 3.07 0.69
CA ASN A 214 17.00 3.89 -0.47
C ASN A 214 17.00 3.14 -1.81
N THR A 215 17.40 1.88 -1.81
CA THR A 215 17.46 1.07 -3.03
C THR A 215 16.37 -0.01 -2.99
N PRO A 216 15.30 0.12 -3.77
CA PRO A 216 14.25 -0.91 -3.86
C PRO A 216 14.77 -2.16 -4.55
N SER A 217 14.15 -3.30 -4.29
CA SER A 217 14.42 -4.53 -5.03
C SER A 217 13.88 -4.45 -6.47
N HIS A 218 14.42 -5.29 -7.34
CA HIS A 218 13.92 -5.46 -8.70
C HIS A 218 12.42 -5.77 -8.72
N GLN A 219 11.99 -6.73 -7.92
CA GLN A 219 10.61 -7.18 -7.84
C GLN A 219 9.65 -6.05 -7.45
N GLN A 220 10.02 -5.27 -6.43
CA GLN A 220 9.22 -4.12 -6.00
C GLN A 220 9.07 -3.10 -7.14
N CYS A 221 10.14 -2.83 -7.89
CA CYS A 221 10.08 -1.92 -9.03
C CYS A 221 9.18 -2.47 -10.14
N VAL A 222 9.35 -3.74 -10.54
CA VAL A 222 8.55 -4.36 -11.60
C VAL A 222 7.06 -4.35 -11.26
N ILE A 223 6.68 -4.78 -10.07
CA ILE A 223 5.28 -4.79 -9.62
C ILE A 223 4.70 -3.37 -9.64
N SER A 224 5.39 -2.40 -9.05
CA SER A 224 4.90 -1.01 -9.02
C SER A 224 4.77 -0.39 -10.42
N HIS A 225 5.62 -0.76 -11.36
CA HIS A 225 5.53 -0.29 -12.74
C HIS A 225 4.42 -1.00 -13.53
N LEU A 226 4.14 -2.27 -13.26
CA LEU A 226 2.97 -2.96 -13.82
C LEU A 226 1.67 -2.30 -13.35
N GLU A 227 1.54 -2.02 -12.07
CA GLU A 227 0.39 -1.32 -11.48
C GLU A 227 0.23 0.10 -12.03
N ARG A 228 1.33 0.84 -12.19
CA ARG A 228 1.35 2.15 -12.85
C ARG A 228 0.82 2.07 -14.29
N ASN A 229 1.27 1.08 -15.06
CA ASN A 229 0.84 0.90 -16.45
C ASN A 229 -0.65 0.51 -16.52
N ALA A 230 -1.13 -0.32 -15.58
CA ALA A 230 -2.55 -0.67 -15.47
C ALA A 230 -3.41 0.54 -15.03
N SER A 231 -2.89 1.41 -14.18
CA SER A 231 -3.54 2.69 -13.84
C SER A 231 -3.74 3.57 -15.07
N ARG A 232 -2.73 3.65 -15.95
CA ARG A 232 -2.84 4.35 -17.24
C ARG A 232 -3.89 3.71 -18.14
N LEU A 233 -3.93 2.38 -18.21
CA LEU A 233 -4.95 1.65 -18.98
C LEU A 233 -6.36 1.99 -18.46
N LEU A 234 -6.58 1.96 -17.15
CA LEU A 234 -7.84 2.35 -16.54
C LEU A 234 -8.21 3.81 -16.88
N GLN A 235 -7.25 4.73 -16.75
CA GLN A 235 -7.47 6.13 -17.09
C GLN A 235 -7.95 6.30 -18.54
N ASN A 236 -7.28 5.66 -19.50
CA ASN A 236 -7.65 5.71 -20.91
C ASN A 236 -9.06 5.16 -21.15
N LYS A 237 -9.38 3.99 -20.57
CA LYS A 237 -10.73 3.38 -20.67
C LYS A 237 -11.83 4.29 -20.12
N LEU A 238 -11.56 4.99 -19.03
CA LEU A 238 -12.51 5.94 -18.43
C LEU A 238 -12.67 7.19 -19.31
N GLU A 239 -11.59 7.73 -19.85
CA GLU A 239 -11.63 8.90 -20.73
C GLU A 239 -12.40 8.62 -22.04
N GLU A 240 -12.27 7.43 -22.62
CA GLU A 240 -13.08 6.97 -23.76
C GLU A 240 -14.59 6.97 -23.45
N LYS A 241 -14.94 6.78 -22.18
CA LYS A 241 -16.34 6.84 -21.68
C LYS A 241 -16.76 8.23 -21.19
N GLY A 242 -15.89 9.24 -21.35
CA GLY A 242 -16.14 10.61 -20.88
C GLY A 242 -16.01 10.81 -19.37
N ILE A 243 -15.42 9.84 -18.66
CA ILE A 243 -15.22 9.88 -17.20
C ILE A 243 -13.78 10.30 -16.91
N ARG A 244 -13.60 11.34 -16.11
CA ARG A 244 -12.28 11.80 -15.66
C ARG A 244 -12.19 11.77 -14.15
N LEU A 245 -11.33 10.93 -13.60
CA LEU A 245 -11.09 10.85 -12.16
C LEU A 245 -10.24 12.01 -11.67
N ASN A 246 -9.23 12.40 -12.44
CA ASN A 246 -8.39 13.56 -12.14
C ASN A 246 -7.99 14.24 -13.45
N PRO A 247 -8.64 15.35 -13.83
CA PRO A 247 -8.45 15.98 -15.13
C PRO A 247 -7.07 16.62 -15.34
N SER A 248 -6.27 16.73 -14.28
CA SER A 248 -4.98 17.44 -14.31
C SER A 248 -3.78 16.53 -14.59
N TYR A 249 -3.97 15.21 -14.65
CA TYR A 249 -2.85 14.27 -14.74
C TYR A 249 -3.02 13.26 -15.85
N GLU A 250 -2.02 13.24 -16.72
CA GLU A 250 -1.79 12.20 -17.68
C GLU A 250 -0.65 11.30 -17.16
N ILE A 251 -0.87 9.99 -17.17
CA ILE A 251 0.17 9.03 -16.87
C ILE A 251 0.88 8.74 -18.19
N MET A 252 2.11 9.23 -18.33
CA MET A 252 2.91 9.07 -19.55
C MET A 252 3.17 7.60 -19.86
N GLU A 253 3.24 7.27 -21.16
CA GLU A 253 3.69 5.96 -21.59
C GLU A 253 5.19 5.82 -21.39
N ILE A 254 5.59 4.81 -20.60
CA ILE A 254 6.98 4.49 -20.36
C ILE A 254 7.15 2.98 -20.59
N ASP A 255 7.97 2.62 -21.57
CA ASP A 255 8.23 1.23 -21.96
C ASP A 255 9.37 0.60 -21.14
N TYR A 256 9.34 0.77 -19.83
CA TYR A 256 10.22 0.03 -18.93
C TYR A 256 9.49 -0.37 -17.65
N LEU A 257 9.83 -1.54 -17.12
CA LEU A 257 9.27 -2.05 -15.87
C LEU A 257 10.21 -1.86 -14.70
N ASP A 258 11.53 -1.93 -14.95
CA ASP A 258 12.55 -1.85 -13.93
C ASP A 258 13.65 -0.88 -14.33
N PRO A 259 13.85 0.23 -13.60
CA PRO A 259 14.88 1.21 -13.90
C PRO A 259 16.31 0.67 -13.78
N PHE A 260 16.52 -0.47 -13.08
CA PHE A 260 17.84 -1.11 -12.99
C PHE A 260 18.16 -1.97 -14.21
N ASN A 261 17.16 -2.43 -14.95
CA ASN A 261 17.33 -3.33 -16.09
C ASN A 261 17.32 -2.58 -17.42
N ILE A 262 18.15 -1.56 -17.53
CA ILE A 262 18.23 -0.67 -18.71
C ILE A 262 18.65 -1.43 -19.96
N VAL A 263 19.55 -2.43 -19.83
CA VAL A 263 20.27 -3.01 -20.96
C VAL A 263 19.40 -3.88 -21.88
N ASN A 264 18.35 -4.50 -21.36
CA ASN A 264 17.57 -5.50 -22.10
C ASN A 264 16.17 -5.04 -22.55
N LYS A 265 15.68 -3.90 -22.06
CA LYS A 265 14.27 -3.50 -22.24
C LYS A 265 14.06 -2.19 -23.02
N TRP A 266 15.14 -1.57 -23.44
CA TRP A 266 15.13 -0.32 -24.23
C TRP A 266 15.36 -0.58 -25.72
N LYS A 267 15.01 -1.77 -26.20
CA LYS A 267 15.10 -2.14 -27.62
C LYS A 267 13.72 -2.28 -28.22
#